data_79594628106e832306548a554ff6aa1e
#
_entry.id   79594628106e832306548a554ff6aa1e
#
_cell.length_a   1.000
_cell.length_b   1.000
_cell.length_c   1.000
_cell.angle_alpha   90.00
_cell.angle_beta   90.00
_cell.angle_gamma   90.00
#
_symmetry.space_group_name_H-M   'P 1'
#
loop_
_entity.id
_entity.type
_entity.pdbx_description
1 polymer ?
#
loop_
_entity_poly.entity_id
_entity_poly.type
_entity_poly.pdbx_seq_one_letter_code
_entity_poly.pdbx_strand_id
1 'polypeptide(L)'
;MKENCKIDKKQHITDAEWEVMRVVWANSEVTSKFVAKVLCEKMNWKQATIKTLLNRLLEKNILKKREIGNKYIYSTDFTEKEVANNYILGTFDKICKTKVGEMIGKVIENSELSFDDLDLILKAVEKKKKTAVKEVLCDCVAGQCNCEHSGHKHI
;
A
#
# COMPACT_ATOMS: atom_id res chain seq x y z
N MET A 1 -2.72 3.00 -25.45
CA MET A 1 -2.07 3.73 -24.34
C MET A 1 -2.90 3.50 -23.09
N LYS A 2 -2.40 2.75 -22.14
CA LYS A 2 -3.03 2.68 -20.81
C LYS A 2 -2.64 3.97 -20.10
N GLU A 3 -3.60 4.87 -19.90
CA GLU A 3 -3.43 5.96 -18.96
C GLU A 3 -3.07 5.37 -17.60
N ASN A 4 -1.89 5.75 -17.10
CA ASN A 4 -1.47 5.43 -15.74
C ASN A 4 -2.47 6.09 -14.79
N CYS A 5 -3.49 5.35 -14.40
CA CYS A 5 -4.42 5.76 -13.36
C CYS A 5 -3.63 5.72 -12.03
N LYS A 6 -2.93 6.83 -11.74
CA LYS A 6 -2.21 6.97 -10.47
C LYS A 6 -3.25 7.03 -9.36
N ILE A 7 -3.15 6.10 -8.42
CA ILE A 7 -3.89 6.19 -7.16
C ILE A 7 -3.50 7.51 -6.51
N ASP A 8 -4.47 8.39 -6.36
CA ASP A 8 -4.26 9.69 -5.70
C ASP A 8 -3.89 9.44 -4.23
N LYS A 9 -2.98 10.24 -3.66
CA LYS A 9 -2.58 10.15 -2.23
C LYS A 9 -3.76 10.22 -1.25
N LYS A 10 -4.94 10.63 -1.72
CA LYS A 10 -6.22 10.67 -0.97
C LYS A 10 -6.95 9.33 -0.89
N GLN A 11 -6.57 8.32 -1.69
CA GLN A 11 -7.26 7.02 -1.75
C GLN A 11 -6.64 6.04 -0.75
N HIS A 12 -6.65 6.40 0.53
CA HIS A 12 -6.17 5.51 1.58
C HIS A 12 -7.10 4.31 1.74
N ILE A 13 -6.57 3.11 1.56
CA ILE A 13 -7.25 1.83 1.82
C ILE A 13 -6.98 1.45 3.27
N THR A 14 -8.02 1.21 4.07
CA THR A 14 -7.90 0.71 5.43
C THR A 14 -7.56 -0.77 5.45
N ASP A 15 -7.07 -1.31 6.57
CA ASP A 15 -6.73 -2.73 6.70
C ASP A 15 -7.92 -3.64 6.39
N ALA A 16 -9.13 -3.27 6.85
CA ALA A 16 -10.34 -4.01 6.53
C ALA A 16 -10.71 -3.97 5.04
N GLU A 17 -10.56 -2.82 4.40
CA GLU A 17 -10.77 -2.66 2.96
C GLU A 17 -9.71 -3.43 2.17
N TRP A 18 -8.48 -3.52 2.68
CA TRP A 18 -7.39 -4.29 2.08
C TRP A 18 -7.73 -5.78 2.00
N GLU A 19 -8.31 -6.35 3.05
CA GLU A 19 -8.76 -7.75 3.03
C GLU A 19 -9.80 -8.01 1.92
N VAL A 20 -10.73 -7.07 1.71
CA VAL A 20 -11.71 -7.15 0.59
C VAL A 20 -10.99 -7.08 -0.76
N MET A 21 -10.04 -6.13 -0.90
CA MET A 21 -9.30 -5.95 -2.14
C MET A 21 -8.47 -7.18 -2.51
N ARG A 22 -7.88 -7.89 -1.53
CA ARG A 22 -7.16 -9.15 -1.78
C ARG A 22 -8.04 -10.20 -2.44
N VAL A 23 -9.32 -10.27 -2.06
CA VAL A 23 -10.28 -11.18 -2.73
C VAL A 23 -10.55 -10.73 -4.16
N VAL A 24 -10.71 -9.43 -4.39
CA VAL A 24 -10.95 -8.88 -5.74
C VAL A 24 -9.74 -9.11 -6.65
N TRP A 25 -8.53 -8.83 -6.19
CA TRP A 25 -7.31 -9.03 -6.99
C TRP A 25 -7.07 -10.49 -7.34
N ALA A 26 -7.33 -11.41 -6.41
CA ALA A 26 -7.16 -12.83 -6.65
C ALA A 26 -8.16 -13.42 -7.67
N ASN A 27 -9.35 -12.79 -7.85
CA ASN A 27 -10.43 -13.35 -8.65
C ASN A 27 -10.87 -12.45 -9.81
N SER A 28 -10.29 -11.27 -10.00
CA SER A 28 -10.59 -10.27 -11.01
C SER A 28 -12.00 -9.68 -10.93
N GLU A 29 -13.03 -10.52 -10.82
CA GLU A 29 -14.44 -10.16 -10.69
C GLU A 29 -15.10 -10.97 -9.58
N VAL A 30 -15.81 -10.29 -8.70
CA VAL A 30 -16.44 -10.92 -7.53
C VAL A 30 -17.83 -10.38 -7.26
N THR A 31 -18.67 -11.20 -6.61
CA THR A 31 -19.94 -10.76 -6.02
C THR A 31 -19.77 -10.50 -4.52
N SER A 32 -20.63 -9.69 -3.93
CA SER A 32 -20.66 -9.49 -2.48
C SER A 32 -20.83 -10.80 -1.70
N LYS A 33 -21.60 -11.72 -2.25
CA LYS A 33 -21.81 -13.07 -1.67
C LYS A 33 -20.52 -13.90 -1.68
N PHE A 34 -19.73 -13.81 -2.75
CA PHE A 34 -18.45 -14.50 -2.83
C PHE A 34 -17.45 -13.92 -1.84
N VAL A 35 -17.31 -12.59 -1.76
CA VAL A 35 -16.46 -11.92 -0.79
C VAL A 35 -16.85 -12.30 0.64
N ALA A 36 -18.16 -12.32 0.94
CA ALA A 36 -18.66 -12.75 2.24
C ALA A 36 -18.30 -14.21 2.55
N LYS A 37 -18.42 -15.12 1.57
CA LYS A 37 -18.02 -16.53 1.74
C LYS A 37 -16.55 -16.68 2.12
N VAL A 38 -15.67 -15.86 1.57
CA VAL A 38 -14.22 -15.91 1.85
C VAL A 38 -13.88 -15.26 3.19
N LEU A 39 -14.48 -14.13 3.53
CA LEU A 39 -14.01 -13.28 4.64
C LEU A 39 -14.85 -13.38 5.91
N CYS A 40 -16.13 -13.76 5.84
CA CYS A 40 -16.97 -13.79 7.05
C CYS A 40 -16.42 -14.76 8.10
N GLU A 41 -15.98 -15.95 7.70
CA GLU A 41 -15.35 -16.91 8.61
C GLU A 41 -13.96 -16.45 9.05
N LYS A 42 -13.10 -16.08 8.10
CA LYS A 42 -11.71 -15.65 8.36
C LYS A 42 -11.64 -14.48 9.34
N MET A 43 -12.51 -13.49 9.16
CA MET A 43 -12.47 -12.22 9.88
C MET A 43 -13.53 -12.12 10.98
N ASN A 44 -14.40 -13.13 11.12
CA ASN A 44 -15.60 -13.08 11.98
C ASN A 44 -16.49 -11.86 11.68
N TRP A 45 -16.63 -11.51 10.41
CA TRP A 45 -17.45 -10.38 9.96
C TRP A 45 -18.85 -10.82 9.53
N LYS A 46 -19.82 -9.89 9.66
CA LYS A 46 -21.17 -10.06 9.12
C LYS A 46 -21.21 -9.64 7.65
N GLN A 47 -22.17 -10.19 6.90
CA GLN A 47 -22.39 -9.80 5.49
C GLN A 47 -22.64 -8.27 5.32
N ALA A 48 -23.28 -7.64 6.30
CA ALA A 48 -23.47 -6.19 6.30
C ALA A 48 -22.15 -5.43 6.33
N THR A 49 -21.15 -5.90 7.06
CA THR A 49 -19.80 -5.34 7.10
C THR A 49 -19.15 -5.40 5.71
N ILE A 50 -19.23 -6.55 5.04
CA ILE A 50 -18.70 -6.72 3.67
C ILE A 50 -19.34 -5.71 2.70
N LYS A 51 -20.67 -5.56 2.75
CA LYS A 51 -21.39 -4.58 1.90
C LYS A 51 -20.93 -3.15 2.17
N THR A 52 -20.73 -2.80 3.43
CA THR A 52 -20.23 -1.47 3.83
C THR A 52 -18.82 -1.22 3.28
N LEU A 53 -17.91 -2.20 3.39
CA LEU A 53 -16.54 -2.08 2.87
C LEU A 53 -16.51 -1.96 1.34
N LEU A 54 -17.32 -2.77 0.63
CA LEU A 54 -17.47 -2.67 -0.82
C LEU A 54 -17.98 -1.28 -1.25
N ASN A 55 -18.97 -0.72 -0.54
CA ASN A 55 -19.48 0.62 -0.83
C ASN A 55 -18.41 1.70 -0.59
N ARG A 56 -17.65 1.63 0.49
CA ARG A 56 -16.54 2.56 0.76
C ARG A 56 -15.47 2.52 -0.34
N LEU A 57 -15.14 1.33 -0.84
CA LEU A 57 -14.19 1.16 -1.94
C LEU A 57 -14.74 1.72 -3.26
N LEU A 58 -16.05 1.62 -3.50
CA LEU A 58 -16.72 2.28 -4.63
C LEU A 58 -16.66 3.80 -4.51
N GLU A 59 -16.97 4.36 -3.33
CA GLU A 59 -16.91 5.81 -3.05
C GLU A 59 -15.50 6.37 -3.24
N LYS A 60 -14.48 5.56 -2.94
CA LYS A 60 -13.06 5.89 -3.17
C LYS A 60 -12.62 5.71 -4.63
N ASN A 61 -13.51 5.26 -5.53
CA ASN A 61 -13.20 4.92 -6.92
C ASN A 61 -12.09 3.85 -7.08
N ILE A 62 -11.91 3.00 -6.09
CA ILE A 62 -10.97 1.87 -6.12
C ILE A 62 -11.64 0.65 -6.75
N LEU A 63 -12.92 0.44 -6.46
CA LEU A 63 -13.76 -0.55 -7.10
C LEU A 63 -14.70 0.08 -8.13
N LYS A 64 -15.05 -0.72 -9.10
CA LYS A 64 -16.14 -0.52 -10.05
C LYS A 64 -17.24 -1.54 -9.79
N LYS A 65 -18.46 -1.19 -10.11
CA LYS A 65 -19.62 -2.04 -9.97
C LYS A 65 -20.40 -2.08 -11.28
N ARG A 66 -20.75 -3.27 -11.73
CA ARG A 66 -21.71 -3.47 -12.84
C ARG A 66 -22.82 -4.42 -12.42
N GLU A 67 -23.99 -4.23 -12.96
CA GLU A 67 -25.15 -5.09 -12.72
C GLU A 67 -25.25 -6.16 -13.80
N ILE A 68 -25.44 -7.41 -13.37
CA ILE A 68 -25.71 -8.54 -14.26
C ILE A 68 -26.90 -9.32 -13.68
N GLY A 69 -28.06 -9.19 -14.34
CA GLY A 69 -29.31 -9.72 -13.80
C GLY A 69 -29.60 -9.12 -12.43
N ASN A 70 -29.81 -9.94 -11.42
CA ASN A 70 -30.09 -9.50 -10.03
C ASN A 70 -28.84 -9.43 -9.15
N LYS A 71 -27.63 -9.35 -9.74
CA LYS A 71 -26.37 -9.38 -9.01
C LYS A 71 -25.48 -8.23 -9.42
N TYR A 72 -24.71 -7.73 -8.44
CA TYR A 72 -23.64 -6.79 -8.69
C TYR A 72 -22.31 -7.54 -8.75
N ILE A 73 -21.54 -7.24 -9.79
CA ILE A 73 -20.15 -7.69 -9.98
C ILE A 73 -19.24 -6.52 -9.66
N TYR A 74 -18.26 -6.76 -8.81
CA TYR A 74 -17.25 -5.81 -8.42
C TYR A 74 -15.92 -6.16 -9.08
N SER A 75 -15.21 -5.16 -9.57
CA SER A 75 -13.91 -5.28 -10.20
C SER A 75 -13.06 -4.03 -9.92
N THR A 76 -11.79 -4.07 -10.27
CA THR A 76 -10.88 -2.93 -10.14
C THR A 76 -9.95 -2.84 -11.35
N ASP A 77 -9.53 -1.63 -11.70
CA ASP A 77 -8.48 -1.38 -12.70
C ASP A 77 -7.08 -1.33 -12.07
N PHE A 78 -6.99 -1.29 -10.75
CA PHE A 78 -5.72 -1.22 -10.03
C PHE A 78 -5.18 -2.62 -9.74
N THR A 79 -3.91 -2.84 -10.01
CA THR A 79 -3.23 -4.07 -9.59
C THR A 79 -2.83 -4.01 -8.12
N GLU A 80 -2.76 -5.17 -7.46
CA GLU A 80 -2.27 -5.28 -6.09
C GLU A 80 -0.87 -4.66 -5.94
N LYS A 81 0.01 -4.91 -6.91
CA LYS A 81 1.38 -4.39 -6.93
C LYS A 81 1.44 -2.87 -6.95
N GLU A 82 0.61 -2.21 -7.76
CA GLU A 82 0.55 -0.75 -7.82
C GLU A 82 0.08 -0.16 -6.49
N VAL A 83 -0.96 -0.75 -5.91
CA VAL A 83 -1.52 -0.29 -4.62
C VAL A 83 -0.53 -0.51 -3.49
N ALA A 84 0.10 -1.68 -3.42
CA ALA A 84 1.10 -2.01 -2.42
C ALA A 84 2.33 -1.08 -2.51
N ASN A 85 2.84 -0.83 -3.71
CA ASN A 85 3.96 0.10 -3.91
C ASN A 85 3.62 1.50 -3.41
N ASN A 86 2.45 2.03 -3.75
CA ASN A 86 2.02 3.35 -3.31
C ASN A 86 1.85 3.42 -1.78
N TYR A 87 1.32 2.36 -1.17
CA TYR A 87 1.17 2.26 0.28
C TYR A 87 2.53 2.28 1.00
N ILE A 88 3.48 1.46 0.54
CA ILE A 88 4.83 1.36 1.11
C ILE A 88 5.56 2.71 0.97
N LEU A 89 5.58 3.29 -0.22
CA LEU A 89 6.24 4.58 -0.46
C LEU A 89 5.59 5.69 0.37
N GLY A 90 4.25 5.74 0.43
CA GLY A 90 3.54 6.71 1.25
C GLY A 90 3.77 6.53 2.76
N THR A 91 4.12 5.33 3.21
CA THR A 91 4.53 5.08 4.60
C THR A 91 5.90 5.67 4.88
N PHE A 92 6.85 5.50 3.98
CA PHE A 92 8.19 6.10 4.09
C PHE A 92 8.15 7.63 4.01
N ASP A 93 7.22 8.22 3.27
CA ASP A 93 7.02 9.67 3.22
C ASP A 93 6.61 10.31 4.58
N LYS A 94 6.12 9.49 5.53
CA LYS A 94 5.71 9.94 6.87
C LYS A 94 6.85 10.02 7.88
N ILE A 95 8.00 9.47 7.56
CA ILE A 95 9.17 9.47 8.44
C ILE A 95 10.27 10.38 7.90
N CYS A 96 11.12 10.86 8.82
CA CYS A 96 12.25 11.68 8.41
C CYS A 96 13.14 10.93 7.41
N LYS A 97 13.52 11.58 6.33
CA LYS A 97 14.35 11.02 5.25
C LYS A 97 15.66 10.40 5.74
N THR A 98 16.23 10.96 6.80
CA THR A 98 17.48 10.46 7.40
C THR A 98 17.33 9.08 8.03
N LYS A 99 16.11 8.65 8.36
CA LYS A 99 15.80 7.37 9.02
C LYS A 99 15.37 6.26 8.05
N VAL A 100 15.10 6.61 6.79
CA VAL A 100 14.57 5.66 5.81
C VAL A 100 15.50 4.47 5.57
N GLY A 101 16.82 4.72 5.47
CA GLY A 101 17.80 3.66 5.24
C GLY A 101 17.83 2.64 6.38
N GLU A 102 17.80 3.09 7.64
CA GLU A 102 17.72 2.21 8.81
C GLU A 102 16.42 1.38 8.80
N MET A 103 15.27 2.01 8.47
CA MET A 103 13.99 1.30 8.42
C MET A 103 13.97 0.24 7.32
N ILE A 104 14.53 0.53 6.15
CA ILE A 104 14.65 -0.47 5.07
C ILE A 104 15.52 -1.65 5.52
N GLY A 105 16.64 -1.39 6.19
CA GLY A 105 17.49 -2.42 6.77
C GLY A 105 16.71 -3.32 7.73
N LYS A 106 15.95 -2.74 8.65
CA LYS A 106 15.10 -3.48 9.59
C LYS A 106 14.01 -4.29 8.91
N VAL A 107 13.42 -3.79 7.82
CA VAL A 107 12.45 -4.55 7.04
C VAL A 107 13.10 -5.78 6.43
N ILE A 108 14.30 -5.65 5.86
CA ILE A 108 15.05 -6.78 5.29
C ILE A 108 15.38 -7.82 6.38
N GLU A 109 15.90 -7.38 7.54
CA GLU A 109 16.26 -8.27 8.65
C GLU A 109 15.08 -9.06 9.22
N ASN A 110 13.87 -8.49 9.21
CA ASN A 110 12.69 -9.07 9.83
C ASN A 110 11.71 -9.72 8.84
N SER A 111 12.00 -9.68 7.55
CA SER A 111 11.19 -10.31 6.51
C SER A 111 11.70 -11.70 6.18
N GLU A 112 10.79 -12.63 5.91
CA GLU A 112 11.15 -13.93 5.34
C GLU A 112 11.45 -13.73 3.84
N LEU A 113 12.72 -13.91 3.45
CA LEU A 113 13.21 -13.62 2.11
C LEU A 113 13.98 -14.86 1.57
N SER A 114 13.74 -15.20 0.32
CA SER A 114 14.51 -16.21 -0.41
C SER A 114 15.87 -15.65 -0.86
N PHE A 115 16.76 -16.55 -1.31
CA PHE A 115 18.03 -16.13 -1.94
C PHE A 115 17.79 -15.26 -3.18
N ASP A 116 16.79 -15.61 -4.00
CA ASP A 116 16.43 -14.83 -5.19
C ASP A 116 15.92 -13.42 -4.82
N ASP A 117 15.15 -13.29 -3.75
CA ASP A 117 14.72 -11.99 -3.23
C ASP A 117 15.90 -11.12 -2.78
N LEU A 118 16.86 -11.74 -2.08
CA LEU A 118 18.09 -11.05 -1.66
C LEU A 118 18.92 -10.59 -2.85
N ASP A 119 19.03 -11.39 -3.90
CA ASP A 119 19.71 -11.01 -5.15
C ASP A 119 19.02 -9.84 -5.85
N LEU A 120 17.68 -9.80 -5.86
CA LEU A 120 16.92 -8.66 -6.39
C LEU A 120 17.19 -7.40 -5.59
N ILE A 121 17.21 -7.50 -4.25
CA ILE A 121 17.50 -6.38 -3.35
C ILE A 121 18.93 -5.89 -3.56
N LEU A 122 19.93 -6.77 -3.65
CA LEU A 122 21.32 -6.41 -3.91
C LEU A 122 21.48 -5.66 -5.24
N LYS A 123 20.86 -6.13 -6.31
CA LYS A 123 20.85 -5.43 -7.62
C LYS A 123 20.23 -4.04 -7.52
N ALA A 124 19.14 -3.88 -6.75
CA ALA A 124 18.52 -2.58 -6.53
C ALA A 124 19.45 -1.64 -5.75
N VAL A 125 20.15 -2.13 -4.72
CA VAL A 125 21.15 -1.39 -3.94
C VAL A 125 22.32 -0.95 -4.82
N GLU A 126 22.88 -1.85 -5.63
CA GLU A 126 23.98 -1.53 -6.54
C GLU A 126 23.59 -0.48 -7.58
N LYS A 127 22.40 -0.58 -8.14
CA LYS A 127 21.85 0.46 -9.03
C LYS A 127 21.72 1.80 -8.32
N LYS A 128 21.22 1.80 -7.08
CA LYS A 128 21.03 3.02 -6.29
C LYS A 128 22.34 3.68 -5.90
N LYS A 129 23.40 2.92 -5.62
CA LYS A 129 24.75 3.44 -5.32
C LYS A 129 25.28 4.38 -6.40
N LYS A 130 24.93 4.18 -7.68
CA LYS A 130 25.36 5.02 -8.80
C LYS A 130 24.82 6.46 -8.73
N THR A 131 23.71 6.66 -8.01
CA THR A 131 23.03 7.96 -7.85
C THR A 131 22.88 8.37 -6.38
N ALA A 132 23.54 7.64 -5.49
CA ALA A 132 23.45 7.91 -4.06
C ALA A 132 24.14 9.24 -3.70
N VAL A 133 23.53 9.95 -2.77
CA VAL A 133 24.11 11.17 -2.19
C VAL A 133 25.07 10.82 -1.06
N LYS A 134 26.01 11.70 -0.76
CA LYS A 134 26.97 11.51 0.36
C LYS A 134 26.23 11.51 1.70
N GLU A 135 25.21 12.35 1.84
CA GLU A 135 24.42 12.53 3.03
C GLU A 135 22.97 12.88 2.69
N VAL A 136 22.01 12.30 3.41
CA VAL A 136 20.60 12.64 3.29
C VAL A 136 20.27 13.74 4.29
N LEU A 137 19.81 14.88 3.80
CA LEU A 137 19.43 16.02 4.65
C LEU A 137 17.98 15.88 5.13
N CYS A 138 17.74 16.28 6.37
CA CYS A 138 16.41 16.36 6.94
C CYS A 138 15.65 17.57 6.36
N ASP A 139 14.39 17.35 5.99
CA ASP A 139 13.46 18.39 5.52
C ASP A 139 12.22 18.54 6.42
N CYS A 140 12.25 17.98 7.62
CA CYS A 140 11.17 18.15 8.59
C CYS A 140 11.10 19.61 9.07
N VAL A 141 9.90 20.06 9.41
CA VAL A 141 9.75 21.35 10.08
C VAL A 141 10.26 21.29 11.52
N ALA A 142 10.68 22.43 12.06
CA ALA A 142 11.18 22.53 13.43
C ALA A 142 10.17 21.96 14.44
N GLY A 143 10.64 21.09 15.35
CA GLY A 143 9.81 20.42 16.33
C GLY A 143 9.17 19.09 15.90
N GLN A 144 9.24 18.72 14.62
CA GLN A 144 8.74 17.41 14.15
C GLN A 144 9.81 16.31 14.11
N CYS A 145 11.06 16.62 14.35
CA CYS A 145 12.14 15.64 14.29
C CYS A 145 13.30 16.11 15.19
N ASN A 146 14.00 15.15 15.75
CA ASN A 146 15.17 15.34 16.61
C ASN A 146 16.46 14.83 15.96
N CYS A 147 16.53 14.77 14.63
CA CYS A 147 17.73 14.33 13.93
C CYS A 147 18.85 15.35 14.09
N GLU A 148 20.06 14.89 14.43
CA GLU A 148 21.23 15.74 14.69
C GLU A 148 21.72 16.51 13.44
N HIS A 149 21.34 16.04 12.25
CA HIS A 149 21.72 16.62 10.96
C HIS A 149 20.78 17.73 10.47
N SER A 150 19.74 18.05 11.23
CA SER A 150 18.90 19.21 10.94
C SER A 150 19.53 20.43 11.59
N GLY A 151 19.90 21.44 10.81
CA GLY A 151 20.26 22.76 11.34
C GLY A 151 19.06 23.44 12.08
N HIS A 152 18.09 22.67 12.51
CA HIS A 152 16.94 23.09 13.30
C HIS A 152 17.38 23.18 14.76
N LYS A 153 17.77 24.36 15.16
CA LYS A 153 17.93 24.68 16.59
C LYS A 153 16.58 24.40 17.26
N HIS A 154 16.57 23.49 18.22
CA HIS A 154 15.45 23.33 19.11
C HIS A 154 15.16 24.66 19.79
N ILE A 155 13.95 25.11 19.71
CA ILE A 155 13.46 26.27 20.47
C ILE A 155 13.35 25.84 21.93
#